data_c0e42a5264fb597efc0037195be317b0
#
_entry.id   c0e42a5264fb597efc0037195be317b0
#
_cell.length_a   1.000
_cell.length_b   1.000
_cell.length_c   1.000
_cell.angle_alpha   90.00
_cell.angle_beta   90.00
_cell.angle_gamma   90.00
#
_symmetry.space_group_name_H-M   'P 1'
#
loop_
_entity.id
_entity.type
_entity.pdbx_description
1 polymer ?
#
loop_
_entity_poly.entity_id
_entity_poly.type
_entity_poly.pdbx_seq_one_letter_code
_entity_poly.pdbx_strand_id
1 'polypeptide(L)'
;MSADANASTQPVDRQRGVNFGWSLGMVLRRWQEYVEEALRDLPHGSRGYHILAVVVHEDVPTQGALATRLVIDRSVLTYVIDDLESAGLIERQLDPRDRRARRIVATERGRQVLADAEKRVAHVEDQVLRGLPEQQRATFRDAAETAAEAIAGMSPETDPCLAVSSVLEQPPARGRSRTR
;
A
#
# COMPACT_ATOMS: atom_id res chain seq x y z
N MET A 1 31.97 45.46 19.42
CA MET A 1 30.58 45.80 19.09
C MET A 1 29.97 44.53 18.51
N SER A 2 29.23 43.87 19.37
CA SER A 2 28.53 42.62 19.10
C SER A 2 27.24 42.90 18.35
N ALA A 3 26.91 42.10 17.35
CA ALA A 3 25.57 42.06 16.76
C ALA A 3 25.10 40.61 16.77
N ASP A 4 24.26 40.31 17.77
CA ASP A 4 23.51 39.09 17.91
C ASP A 4 22.50 38.98 16.76
N ALA A 5 22.65 37.94 15.95
CA ALA A 5 21.62 37.50 15.01
C ALA A 5 20.76 36.42 15.73
N ASN A 6 19.78 36.88 16.48
CA ASN A 6 18.73 36.02 17.05
C ASN A 6 17.76 35.63 15.93
N ALA A 7 17.98 34.50 15.34
CA ALA A 7 17.01 33.85 14.42
C ALA A 7 15.87 33.33 15.26
N SER A 8 14.85 34.14 15.47
CA SER A 8 13.58 33.74 16.09
C SER A 8 12.88 32.72 15.19
N THR A 9 13.04 31.45 15.53
CA THR A 9 12.19 30.36 15.00
C THR A 9 10.79 30.59 15.57
N GLN A 10 9.92 31.22 14.76
CA GLN A 10 8.51 31.35 15.12
C GLN A 10 7.90 29.96 15.26
N PRO A 11 7.21 29.65 16.36
CA PRO A 11 6.46 28.40 16.49
C PRO A 11 5.38 28.39 15.43
N VAL A 12 5.39 27.36 14.57
CA VAL A 12 4.32 27.08 13.61
C VAL A 12 3.02 26.99 14.39
N ASP A 13 2.09 27.88 14.11
CA ASP A 13 0.76 27.92 14.73
C ASP A 13 0.02 26.59 14.47
N ARG A 14 0.05 25.68 15.45
CA ARG A 14 -0.60 24.36 15.40
C ARG A 14 -2.11 24.41 15.62
N GLN A 15 -2.72 25.59 15.61
CA GLN A 15 -4.14 25.78 15.91
C GLN A 15 -5.09 25.67 14.70
N ARG A 16 -4.59 25.30 13.52
CA ARG A 16 -5.52 24.93 12.42
C ARG A 16 -5.91 23.49 12.61
N GLY A 17 -7.15 23.29 13.06
CA GLY A 17 -7.93 22.08 13.32
C GLY A 17 -7.79 20.83 12.44
N VAL A 18 -6.60 20.58 11.93
CA VAL A 18 -6.24 19.41 11.16
C VAL A 18 -5.75 18.38 12.17
N ASN A 19 -6.60 17.40 12.47
CA ASN A 19 -6.22 16.30 13.34
C ASN A 19 -5.40 15.27 12.56
N PHE A 20 -4.71 14.40 13.30
CA PHE A 20 -3.87 13.33 12.74
C PHE A 20 -4.63 12.45 11.72
N GLY A 21 -5.86 12.03 12.04
CA GLY A 21 -6.65 11.19 11.16
C GLY A 21 -6.98 11.85 9.82
N TRP A 22 -7.30 13.15 9.81
CA TRP A 22 -7.52 13.89 8.57
C TRP A 22 -6.24 13.97 7.72
N SER A 23 -5.10 14.27 8.35
CA SER A 23 -3.81 14.35 7.67
C SER A 23 -3.43 13.01 7.05
N LEU A 24 -3.59 11.93 7.80
CA LEU A 24 -3.33 10.56 7.31
C LEU A 24 -4.25 10.20 6.14
N GLY A 25 -5.54 10.52 6.24
CA GLY A 25 -6.51 10.30 5.16
C GLY A 25 -6.16 11.06 3.88
N MET A 26 -5.67 12.30 3.99
CA MET A 26 -5.23 13.09 2.82
C MET A 26 -4.00 12.49 2.15
N VAL A 27 -3.01 12.05 2.93
CA VAL A 27 -1.80 11.38 2.41
C VAL A 27 -2.19 10.07 1.72
N LEU A 28 -2.99 9.23 2.39
CA LEU A 28 -3.42 7.94 1.87
C LEU A 28 -4.23 8.07 0.57
N ARG A 29 -5.19 9.00 0.53
CA ARG A 29 -5.99 9.25 -0.66
C ARG A 29 -5.11 9.66 -1.85
N ARG A 30 -4.18 10.59 -1.64
CA ARG A 30 -3.30 11.05 -2.73
C ARG A 30 -2.36 9.95 -3.20
N TRP A 31 -1.83 9.17 -2.27
CA TRP A 31 -0.99 8.02 -2.58
C TRP A 31 -1.76 7.01 -3.44
N GLN A 32 -2.98 6.66 -3.05
CA GLN A 32 -3.80 5.71 -3.79
C GLN A 32 -4.14 6.19 -5.21
N GLU A 33 -4.56 7.46 -5.37
CA GLU A 33 -4.85 8.05 -6.69
C GLU A 33 -3.64 7.91 -7.63
N TYR A 34 -2.45 8.20 -7.14
CA TYR A 34 -1.23 8.14 -7.93
C TYR A 34 -0.74 6.71 -8.19
N VAL A 35 -0.85 5.81 -7.23
CA VAL A 35 -0.47 4.40 -7.37
C VAL A 35 -1.38 3.70 -8.38
N GLU A 36 -2.70 3.90 -8.31
CA GLU A 36 -3.63 3.33 -9.28
C GLU A 36 -3.32 3.80 -10.70
N GLU A 37 -3.01 5.08 -10.90
CA GLU A 37 -2.59 5.58 -12.22
C GLU A 37 -1.23 5.00 -12.65
N ALA A 38 -0.27 4.90 -11.72
CA ALA A 38 1.06 4.36 -12.01
C ALA A 38 1.05 2.86 -12.36
N LEU A 39 0.08 2.11 -11.84
CA LEU A 39 -0.04 0.66 -12.00
C LEU A 39 -1.20 0.23 -12.90
N ARG A 40 -1.83 1.14 -13.63
CA ARG A 40 -3.02 0.88 -14.48
C ARG A 40 -2.82 -0.19 -15.55
N ASP A 41 -1.59 -0.44 -15.95
CA ASP A 41 -1.19 -1.45 -16.94
C ASP A 41 -0.98 -2.85 -16.34
N LEU A 42 -0.97 -2.94 -15.00
CA LEU A 42 -0.87 -4.22 -14.30
C LEU A 42 -2.28 -4.79 -14.06
N PRO A 43 -2.53 -6.09 -14.30
CA PRO A 43 -3.80 -6.70 -13.95
C PRO A 43 -4.17 -6.41 -12.49
N HIS A 44 -5.36 -5.87 -12.25
CA HIS A 44 -5.87 -5.46 -10.94
C HIS A 44 -5.08 -4.34 -10.22
N GLY A 45 -4.25 -3.56 -10.93
CA GLY A 45 -3.57 -2.39 -10.40
C GLY A 45 -2.76 -2.67 -9.12
N SER A 46 -3.00 -1.88 -8.08
CA SER A 46 -2.30 -2.02 -6.79
C SER A 46 -2.48 -3.40 -6.14
N ARG A 47 -3.64 -4.05 -6.29
CA ARG A 47 -3.87 -5.40 -5.75
C ARG A 47 -3.01 -6.44 -6.45
N GLY A 48 -2.94 -6.41 -7.78
CA GLY A 48 -2.07 -7.29 -8.57
C GLY A 48 -0.60 -7.08 -8.22
N TYR A 49 -0.19 -5.83 -8.03
CA TYR A 49 1.15 -5.47 -7.56
C TYR A 49 1.48 -6.13 -6.20
N HIS A 50 0.60 -6.00 -5.20
CA HIS A 50 0.83 -6.58 -3.87
C HIS A 50 0.93 -8.11 -3.93
N ILE A 51 0.06 -8.77 -4.70
CA ILE A 51 0.12 -10.23 -4.86
C ILE A 51 1.44 -10.63 -5.53
N LEU A 52 1.83 -9.95 -6.60
CA LEU A 52 3.06 -10.25 -7.31
C LEU A 52 4.30 -9.99 -6.43
N ALA A 53 4.30 -8.92 -5.63
CA ALA A 53 5.37 -8.62 -4.68
C ALA A 53 5.55 -9.73 -3.64
N VAL A 54 4.46 -10.19 -3.01
CA VAL A 54 4.52 -11.30 -2.06
C VAL A 54 5.01 -12.59 -2.73
N VAL A 55 4.56 -12.89 -3.95
CA VAL A 55 4.99 -14.09 -4.70
C VAL A 55 6.49 -14.03 -5.06
N VAL A 56 7.04 -12.84 -5.29
CA VAL A 56 8.46 -12.66 -5.64
C VAL A 56 9.37 -12.61 -4.42
N HIS A 57 8.96 -11.88 -3.38
CA HIS A 57 9.82 -11.58 -2.23
C HIS A 57 9.63 -12.51 -1.04
N GLU A 58 8.49 -13.20 -0.94
CA GLU A 58 8.21 -14.10 0.17
C GLU A 58 8.12 -15.56 -0.31
N ASP A 59 8.58 -16.51 0.51
CA ASP A 59 8.40 -17.94 0.22
C ASP A 59 6.99 -18.39 0.64
N VAL A 60 5.97 -17.97 -0.13
CA VAL A 60 4.58 -18.34 0.11
C VAL A 60 4.23 -19.52 -0.78
N PRO A 61 4.14 -20.75 -0.21
CA PRO A 61 4.14 -21.95 -1.02
C PRO A 61 2.82 -22.22 -1.75
N THR A 62 1.67 -21.75 -1.25
CA THR A 62 0.37 -22.11 -1.80
C THR A 62 -0.58 -20.92 -1.91
N GLN A 63 -1.58 -21.04 -2.80
CA GLN A 63 -2.65 -20.05 -2.92
C GLN A 63 -3.40 -19.81 -1.59
N GLY A 64 -3.60 -20.87 -0.79
CA GLY A 64 -4.24 -20.74 0.53
C GLY A 64 -3.38 -19.94 1.51
N ALA A 65 -2.07 -20.19 1.54
CA ALA A 65 -1.13 -19.42 2.35
C ALA A 65 -1.06 -17.96 1.90
N LEU A 66 -1.09 -17.71 0.59
CA LEU A 66 -1.12 -16.38 0.01
C LEU A 66 -2.40 -15.61 0.41
N ALA A 67 -3.57 -16.26 0.38
CA ALA A 67 -4.83 -15.68 0.84
C ALA A 67 -4.76 -15.26 2.32
N THR A 68 -4.21 -16.14 3.15
CA THR A 68 -4.03 -15.85 4.59
C THR A 68 -3.02 -14.72 4.82
N ARG A 69 -1.89 -14.73 4.10
CA ARG A 69 -0.83 -13.71 4.23
C ARG A 69 -1.32 -12.31 3.84
N LEU A 70 -2.12 -12.22 2.78
CA LEU A 70 -2.66 -10.96 2.26
C LEU A 70 -4.01 -10.57 2.84
N VAL A 71 -4.61 -11.45 3.67
CA VAL A 71 -5.96 -11.26 4.24
C VAL A 71 -7.02 -11.01 3.15
N ILE A 72 -6.88 -11.71 2.01
CA ILE A 72 -7.77 -11.59 0.85
C ILE A 72 -8.71 -12.80 0.81
N ASP A 73 -9.99 -12.57 0.47
CA ASP A 73 -10.93 -13.67 0.22
C ASP A 73 -10.41 -14.60 -0.88
N ARG A 74 -10.57 -15.93 -0.69
CA ARG A 74 -10.02 -16.93 -1.62
C ARG A 74 -10.60 -16.85 -3.03
N SER A 75 -11.86 -16.46 -3.17
CA SER A 75 -12.49 -16.31 -4.48
C SER A 75 -11.93 -15.11 -5.23
N VAL A 76 -11.76 -13.99 -4.54
CA VAL A 76 -11.12 -12.78 -5.08
C VAL A 76 -9.68 -13.07 -5.48
N LEU A 77 -8.92 -13.74 -4.60
CA LEU A 77 -7.53 -14.11 -4.89
C LEU A 77 -7.43 -15.03 -6.10
N THR A 78 -8.33 -16.02 -6.23
CA THR A 78 -8.34 -16.94 -7.39
C THR A 78 -8.48 -16.16 -8.68
N TYR A 79 -9.43 -15.23 -8.73
CA TYR A 79 -9.67 -14.40 -9.91
C TYR A 79 -8.44 -13.55 -10.28
N VAL A 80 -7.80 -12.89 -9.31
CA VAL A 80 -6.60 -12.09 -9.57
C VAL A 80 -5.43 -12.96 -10.04
N ILE A 81 -5.24 -14.15 -9.43
CA ILE A 81 -4.19 -15.10 -9.83
C ILE A 81 -4.43 -15.57 -11.27
N ASP A 82 -5.67 -15.88 -11.66
CA ASP A 82 -6.00 -16.32 -13.02
C ASP A 82 -5.63 -15.24 -14.06
N ASP A 83 -5.88 -13.97 -13.75
CA ASP A 83 -5.54 -12.86 -14.64
C ASP A 83 -4.02 -12.59 -14.69
N LEU A 84 -3.32 -12.68 -13.55
CA LEU A 84 -1.86 -12.57 -13.52
C LEU A 84 -1.17 -13.72 -14.27
N GLU A 85 -1.71 -14.95 -14.17
CA GLU A 85 -1.22 -16.11 -14.91
C GLU A 85 -1.49 -15.96 -16.43
N SER A 86 -2.68 -15.49 -16.79
CA SER A 86 -3.04 -15.20 -18.19
C SER A 86 -2.15 -14.11 -18.79
N ALA A 87 -1.71 -13.14 -17.99
CA ALA A 87 -0.74 -12.12 -18.38
C ALA A 87 0.71 -12.65 -18.42
N GLY A 88 0.95 -13.91 -18.03
CA GLY A 88 2.27 -14.54 -18.01
C GLY A 88 3.20 -13.99 -16.92
N LEU A 89 2.67 -13.44 -15.84
CA LEU A 89 3.44 -12.87 -14.74
C LEU A 89 3.73 -13.88 -13.64
N ILE A 90 2.83 -14.82 -13.45
CA ILE A 90 2.96 -15.93 -12.51
C ILE A 90 2.58 -17.24 -13.20
N GLU A 91 2.89 -18.34 -12.57
CA GLU A 91 2.47 -19.68 -12.99
C GLU A 91 2.15 -20.58 -11.79
N ARG A 92 1.24 -21.54 -11.99
CA ARG A 92 0.92 -22.56 -11.00
C ARG A 92 1.77 -23.79 -11.23
N GLN A 93 2.65 -24.11 -10.30
CA GLN A 93 3.48 -25.30 -10.33
C GLN A 93 2.99 -26.36 -9.31
N LEU A 94 3.26 -27.64 -9.56
CA LEU A 94 3.06 -28.69 -8.56
C LEU A 94 4.03 -28.48 -7.40
N ASP A 95 3.52 -28.54 -6.16
CA ASP A 95 4.41 -28.52 -5.00
C ASP A 95 5.23 -29.82 -4.97
N PRO A 96 6.56 -29.76 -4.90
CA PRO A 96 7.41 -30.95 -4.81
C PRO A 96 7.18 -31.79 -3.57
N ARG A 97 6.65 -31.18 -2.50
CA ARG A 97 6.40 -31.82 -1.20
C ARG A 97 5.00 -32.41 -1.09
N ASP A 98 4.03 -31.80 -1.80
CA ASP A 98 2.64 -32.26 -1.84
C ASP A 98 2.05 -32.09 -3.26
N ARG A 99 1.95 -33.19 -3.98
CA ARG A 99 1.39 -33.21 -5.34
C ARG A 99 -0.07 -32.76 -5.45
N ARG A 100 -0.79 -32.62 -4.32
CA ARG A 100 -2.15 -32.09 -4.29
C ARG A 100 -2.16 -30.57 -4.18
N ALA A 101 -1.07 -29.98 -3.71
CA ALA A 101 -0.93 -28.54 -3.59
C ALA A 101 -0.36 -27.92 -4.87
N ARG A 102 -0.78 -26.69 -5.16
CA ARG A 102 -0.23 -25.85 -6.22
C ARG A 102 0.54 -24.71 -5.59
N ARG A 103 1.78 -24.54 -6.01
CA ARG A 103 2.58 -23.36 -5.69
C ARG A 103 2.31 -22.29 -6.73
N ILE A 104 2.28 -21.03 -6.28
CA ILE A 104 2.28 -19.87 -7.15
C ILE A 104 3.71 -19.35 -7.21
N VAL A 105 4.24 -19.23 -8.41
CA VAL A 105 5.61 -18.75 -8.62
C VAL A 105 5.63 -17.65 -9.68
N ALA A 106 6.49 -16.66 -9.48
CA ALA A 106 6.66 -15.61 -10.48
C ALA A 106 7.47 -16.11 -11.66
N THR A 107 7.06 -15.76 -12.87
CA THR A 107 7.84 -15.95 -14.08
C THR A 107 9.00 -14.94 -14.13
N GLU A 108 9.95 -15.11 -15.05
CA GLU A 108 10.98 -14.10 -15.29
C GLU A 108 10.36 -12.75 -15.71
N ARG A 109 9.34 -12.80 -16.56
CA ARG A 109 8.57 -11.61 -16.94
C ARG A 109 7.90 -10.96 -15.73
N GLY A 110 7.32 -11.76 -14.83
CA GLY A 110 6.69 -11.24 -13.61
C GLY A 110 7.69 -10.50 -12.72
N ARG A 111 8.89 -11.04 -12.53
CA ARG A 111 9.96 -10.36 -11.79
C ARG A 111 10.37 -9.03 -12.41
N GLN A 112 10.51 -8.99 -13.74
CA GLN A 112 10.84 -7.75 -14.45
C GLN A 112 9.73 -6.70 -14.33
N VAL A 113 8.48 -7.11 -14.52
CA VAL A 113 7.32 -6.21 -14.37
C VAL A 113 7.21 -5.69 -12.94
N LEU A 114 7.43 -6.54 -11.93
CA LEU A 114 7.46 -6.11 -10.52
C LEU A 114 8.55 -5.06 -10.28
N ALA A 115 9.78 -5.33 -10.71
CA ALA A 115 10.89 -4.39 -10.51
C ALA A 115 10.63 -3.01 -11.14
N ASP A 116 9.94 -2.96 -12.28
CA ASP A 116 9.54 -1.70 -12.89
C ASP A 116 8.35 -1.04 -12.16
N ALA A 117 7.41 -1.83 -11.67
CA ALA A 117 6.30 -1.34 -10.85
C ALA A 117 6.80 -0.75 -9.52
N GLU A 118 7.76 -1.39 -8.85
CA GLU A 118 8.38 -0.89 -7.61
C GLU A 118 9.04 0.48 -7.80
N LYS A 119 9.74 0.70 -8.92
CA LYS A 119 10.31 2.02 -9.24
C LYS A 119 9.22 3.09 -9.42
N ARG A 120 8.10 2.73 -10.07
CA ARG A 120 6.97 3.65 -10.24
C ARG A 120 6.31 3.97 -8.90
N VAL A 121 6.11 2.98 -8.04
CA VAL A 121 5.56 3.18 -6.69
C VAL A 121 6.49 4.04 -5.85
N ALA A 122 7.80 3.78 -5.84
CA ALA A 122 8.77 4.62 -5.14
C ALA A 122 8.73 6.08 -5.60
N HIS A 123 8.58 6.31 -6.92
CA HIS A 123 8.42 7.66 -7.45
C HIS A 123 7.11 8.33 -6.97
N VAL A 124 6.01 7.59 -6.91
CA VAL A 124 4.73 8.08 -6.35
C VAL A 124 4.90 8.47 -4.88
N GLU A 125 5.56 7.65 -4.09
CA GLU A 125 5.83 7.95 -2.68
C GLU A 125 6.62 9.25 -2.51
N ASP A 126 7.65 9.45 -3.31
CA ASP A 126 8.43 10.69 -3.29
C ASP A 126 7.59 11.92 -3.69
N GLN A 127 6.68 11.75 -4.65
CA GLN A 127 5.76 12.82 -5.03
C GLN A 127 4.77 13.17 -3.90
N VAL A 128 4.21 12.17 -3.24
CA VAL A 128 3.27 12.37 -2.12
C VAL A 128 3.97 13.02 -0.94
N LEU A 129 5.18 12.58 -0.63
CA LEU A 129 5.97 13.05 0.50
C LEU A 129 6.84 14.30 0.19
N ARG A 130 6.71 14.88 -1.01
CA ARG A 130 7.54 16.04 -1.43
C ARG A 130 7.46 17.25 -0.50
N GLY A 131 6.40 17.37 0.30
CA GLY A 131 6.25 18.40 1.32
C GLY A 131 7.15 18.22 2.54
N LEU A 132 7.78 17.05 2.70
CA LEU A 132 8.75 16.76 3.75
C LEU A 132 10.18 16.94 3.23
N PRO A 133 11.11 17.42 4.07
CA PRO A 133 12.54 17.33 3.80
C PRO A 133 12.95 15.89 3.51
N GLU A 134 13.91 15.68 2.61
CA GLU A 134 14.33 14.35 2.14
C GLU A 134 14.65 13.38 3.30
N GLN A 135 15.40 13.86 4.31
CA GLN A 135 15.76 13.07 5.49
C GLN A 135 14.53 12.62 6.32
N GLN A 136 13.43 13.37 6.28
CA GLN A 136 12.20 13.03 7.00
C GLN A 136 11.32 12.05 6.23
N ARG A 137 11.50 11.90 4.91
CA ARG A 137 10.70 10.97 4.11
C ARG A 137 10.98 9.52 4.49
N ALA A 138 12.24 9.13 4.63
CA ALA A 138 12.63 7.80 5.09
C ALA A 138 12.07 7.53 6.48
N THR A 139 12.30 8.44 7.44
CA THR A 139 11.76 8.30 8.81
C THR A 139 10.23 8.16 8.83
N PHE A 140 9.53 8.86 7.95
CA PHE A 140 8.07 8.74 7.85
C PHE A 140 7.65 7.36 7.33
N ARG A 141 8.33 6.80 6.31
CA ARG A 141 8.07 5.45 5.81
C ARG A 141 8.30 4.41 6.91
N ASP A 142 9.45 4.44 7.56
CA ASP A 142 9.82 3.50 8.64
C ASP A 142 8.81 3.54 9.80
N ALA A 143 8.38 4.75 10.19
CA ALA A 143 7.38 4.92 11.24
C ALA A 143 5.99 4.41 10.83
N ALA A 144 5.59 4.63 9.58
CA ALA A 144 4.33 4.14 9.05
C ALA A 144 4.31 2.60 8.96
N GLU A 145 5.41 1.99 8.51
CA GLU A 145 5.59 0.53 8.46
C GLU A 145 5.52 -0.09 9.86
N THR A 146 6.28 0.45 10.81
CA THR A 146 6.26 0.01 12.21
C THR A 146 4.85 0.08 12.82
N ALA A 147 4.12 1.17 12.55
CA ALA A 147 2.75 1.31 13.02
C ALA A 147 1.80 0.31 12.36
N ALA A 148 1.96 0.05 11.07
CA ALA A 148 1.16 -0.92 10.33
C ALA A 148 1.40 -2.36 10.81
N GLU A 149 2.64 -2.75 11.08
CA GLU A 149 2.98 -4.05 11.64
C GLU A 149 2.35 -4.26 13.02
N ALA A 150 2.39 -3.24 13.89
CA ALA A 150 1.75 -3.31 15.20
C ALA A 150 0.23 -3.50 15.09
N ILE A 151 -0.43 -2.81 14.14
CA ILE A 151 -1.87 -2.95 13.89
C ILE A 151 -2.20 -4.33 13.32
N ALA A 152 -1.41 -4.82 12.36
CA ALA A 152 -1.59 -6.15 11.77
C ALA A 152 -1.50 -7.27 12.82
N GLY A 153 -0.60 -7.13 13.81
CA GLY A 153 -0.52 -8.03 14.95
C GLY A 153 -1.75 -8.03 15.87
N MET A 154 -2.49 -6.91 15.90
CA MET A 154 -3.70 -6.75 16.74
C MET A 154 -4.99 -7.16 16.05
N SER A 155 -5.07 -7.08 14.73
CA SER A 155 -6.28 -7.34 13.93
C SER A 155 -5.96 -8.04 12.61
N PRO A 156 -5.61 -9.34 12.66
CA PRO A 156 -5.11 -10.06 11.49
C PRO A 156 -6.17 -10.35 10.41
N GLU A 157 -7.43 -9.98 10.62
CA GLU A 157 -8.54 -10.35 9.73
C GLU A 157 -8.97 -9.27 8.72
N THR A 158 -8.26 -8.14 8.67
CA THR A 158 -8.66 -7.03 7.79
C THR A 158 -7.77 -6.97 6.54
N ASP A 159 -8.35 -7.18 5.36
CA ASP A 159 -7.69 -6.92 4.08
C ASP A 159 -7.31 -5.42 3.99
N PRO A 160 -6.00 -5.07 3.96
CA PRO A 160 -5.58 -3.68 3.90
C PRO A 160 -6.12 -2.92 2.68
N CYS A 161 -6.26 -3.59 1.54
CA CYS A 161 -6.80 -2.98 0.32
C CYS A 161 -8.29 -2.64 0.47
N LEU A 162 -9.07 -3.50 1.13
CA LEU A 162 -10.48 -3.22 1.42
C LEU A 162 -10.63 -2.13 2.49
N ALA A 163 -9.79 -2.13 3.52
CA ALA A 163 -9.81 -1.10 4.54
C ALA A 163 -9.56 0.29 3.93
N VAL A 164 -8.61 0.41 3.01
CA VAL A 164 -8.33 1.65 2.29
C VAL A 164 -9.50 2.06 1.39
N SER A 165 -10.04 1.15 0.58
CA SER A 165 -11.18 1.42 -0.30
C SER A 165 -12.42 1.88 0.48
N SER A 166 -12.72 1.24 1.61
CA SER A 166 -13.89 1.58 2.44
C SER A 166 -13.79 2.97 3.06
N VAL A 167 -12.59 3.44 3.39
CA VAL A 167 -12.37 4.80 3.93
C VAL A 167 -12.58 5.86 2.84
N LEU A 168 -12.25 5.54 1.60
CA LEU A 168 -12.32 6.49 0.47
C LEU A 168 -13.70 6.57 -0.17
N GLU A 169 -14.50 5.51 -0.10
CA GLU A 169 -15.86 5.46 -0.64
C GLU A 169 -16.91 6.14 0.25
N GLN A 170 -16.57 6.47 1.50
CA GLN A 170 -17.50 7.18 2.38
C GLN A 170 -17.67 8.62 1.91
N PRO A 171 -18.89 9.03 1.47
CA PRO A 171 -19.15 10.43 1.16
C PRO A 171 -18.94 11.27 2.43
N PRO A 172 -18.47 12.53 2.32
CA PRO A 172 -18.28 13.40 3.47
C PRO A 172 -19.58 13.49 4.25
N ALA A 173 -19.51 13.25 5.56
CA ALA A 173 -20.66 13.32 6.45
C ALA A 173 -21.37 14.66 6.24
N ARG A 174 -22.61 14.63 5.74
CA ARG A 174 -23.44 15.84 5.56
C ARG A 174 -23.57 16.49 6.93
N GLY A 175 -22.95 17.66 7.08
CA GLY A 175 -23.08 18.46 8.28
C GLY A 175 -24.57 18.60 8.65
N ARG A 176 -24.92 18.15 9.84
CA ARG A 176 -26.28 18.42 10.39
C ARG A 176 -26.40 19.92 10.48
N SER A 177 -27.16 20.47 9.56
CA SER A 177 -27.67 21.83 9.67
C SER A 177 -28.43 21.92 11.00
N ARG A 178 -27.86 22.62 11.97
CA ARG A 178 -28.60 23.09 13.13
C ARG A 178 -29.57 24.19 12.66
N THR A 179 -30.77 23.82 12.37
CA THR A 179 -31.89 24.79 12.32
C THR A 179 -32.21 25.21 13.75
N ARG A 180 -32.18 26.51 13.96
CA ARG A 180 -32.71 27.16 15.15
C ARG A 180 -34.24 27.11 15.09
#